data_2a9d376c671880a6e3ba501dad512ea0
#
_entry.id   2a9d376c671880a6e3ba501dad512ea0
#
_cell.length_a   1.000
_cell.length_b   1.000
_cell.length_c   1.000
_cell.angle_alpha   90.00
_cell.angle_beta   90.00
_cell.angle_gamma   90.00
#
_symmetry.space_group_name_H-M   'P 1'
#
loop_
_entity.id
_entity.type
_entity.pdbx_description
1 polymer ?
#
loop_
_entity_poly.entity_id
_entity_poly.type
_entity_poly.pdbx_seq_one_letter_code
_entity_poly.pdbx_strand_id
1 'polypeptide(L)'
;GKTTVLRLIAEMDSHASFTGTISASDGAPLTNRIAYMAQSDMLLPWLTLRGNVTIGAKLRGETADIDRAERLLRRVGLSAHMDKKPSALSGGQRQRVALARTLMEDRPVILLDEPFSALDAKTRADMQDLTAEQLARRTVLLVTHDPAEAARLGDQISIMTQTDLIPMNVPHSSAPRPVNDPATLVLQGQLYQLLREGA
;
A
#
# COMPACT_ATOMS: atom_id res chain seq x y z
N GLY A 1 7.54 -14.09 4.98
CA GLY A 1 6.65 -14.62 3.93
C GLY A 1 5.71 -13.59 3.30
N LYS A 2 5.30 -12.52 4.02
CA LYS A 2 4.27 -11.55 3.55
C LYS A 2 4.63 -10.90 2.20
N THR A 3 5.81 -10.30 2.08
CA THR A 3 6.31 -9.71 0.83
C THR A 3 6.38 -10.74 -0.31
N THR A 4 6.76 -11.99 0.00
CA THR A 4 6.82 -13.08 -0.99
C THR A 4 5.44 -13.36 -1.57
N VAL A 5 4.39 -13.38 -0.74
CA VAL A 5 3.00 -13.55 -1.21
C VAL A 5 2.58 -12.40 -2.13
N LEU A 6 2.88 -11.15 -1.77
CA LEU A 6 2.58 -10.01 -2.65
C LEU A 6 3.29 -10.11 -3.99
N ARG A 7 4.56 -10.51 -4.00
CA ARG A 7 5.34 -10.68 -5.23
C ARG A 7 4.80 -11.81 -6.10
N LEU A 8 4.37 -12.92 -5.50
CA LEU A 8 3.71 -14.03 -6.23
C LEU A 8 2.40 -13.55 -6.88
N ILE A 9 1.56 -12.81 -6.14
CA ILE A 9 0.32 -12.25 -6.69
C ILE A 9 0.61 -11.25 -7.82
N ALA A 10 1.69 -10.46 -7.70
CA ALA A 10 2.12 -9.51 -8.71
C ALA A 10 2.80 -10.17 -9.93
N GLU A 11 2.88 -11.50 -9.98
CA GLU A 11 3.58 -12.26 -11.03
C GLU A 11 5.07 -11.87 -11.15
N MET A 12 5.67 -11.44 -10.03
CA MET A 12 7.09 -11.07 -9.97
C MET A 12 7.93 -12.25 -9.50
N ASP A 13 9.20 -12.29 -9.92
CA ASP A 13 10.16 -13.29 -9.42
C ASP A 13 10.30 -13.17 -7.90
N SER A 14 9.96 -14.26 -7.21
CA SER A 14 9.99 -14.34 -5.74
C SER A 14 11.06 -15.33 -5.23
N HIS A 15 11.74 -16.07 -6.13
CA HIS A 15 12.65 -17.20 -5.79
C HIS A 15 12.01 -18.25 -4.89
N ALA A 16 10.67 -18.26 -4.77
CA ALA A 16 9.91 -19.21 -3.97
C ALA A 16 9.22 -20.25 -4.86
N SER A 17 9.24 -21.50 -4.43
CA SER A 17 8.38 -22.53 -5.03
C SER A 17 6.93 -22.30 -4.58
N PHE A 18 6.01 -22.31 -5.52
CA PHE A 18 4.59 -22.13 -5.27
C PHE A 18 3.80 -23.27 -5.93
N THR A 19 2.88 -23.86 -5.19
CA THR A 19 1.93 -24.84 -5.71
C THR A 19 0.51 -24.33 -5.44
N GLY A 20 -0.29 -24.20 -6.49
CA GLY A 20 -1.65 -23.68 -6.40
C GLY A 20 -1.99 -22.73 -7.54
N THR A 21 -3.11 -22.04 -7.41
CA THR A 21 -3.58 -21.05 -8.38
C THR A 21 -3.91 -19.73 -7.69
N ILE A 22 -3.54 -18.63 -8.35
CA ILE A 22 -3.94 -17.28 -7.96
C ILE A 22 -4.92 -16.81 -9.02
N SER A 23 -6.13 -16.44 -8.62
CA SER A 23 -7.18 -16.00 -9.54
C SER A 23 -7.99 -14.86 -8.97
N ALA A 24 -8.53 -14.01 -9.85
CA ALA A 24 -9.50 -13.01 -9.48
C ALA A 24 -10.91 -13.61 -9.45
N SER A 25 -11.80 -13.10 -8.61
CA SER A 25 -13.19 -13.58 -8.47
C SER A 25 -14.03 -13.44 -9.75
N ASP A 26 -13.61 -12.56 -10.66
CA ASP A 26 -14.22 -12.37 -11.98
C ASP A 26 -13.66 -13.33 -13.06
N GLY A 27 -12.75 -14.24 -12.68
CA GLY A 27 -12.10 -15.18 -13.59
C GLY A 27 -11.12 -14.56 -14.59
N ALA A 28 -10.93 -13.24 -14.59
CA ALA A 28 -10.02 -12.59 -15.52
C ALA A 28 -8.56 -12.68 -15.05
N PRO A 29 -7.58 -12.71 -15.96
CA PRO A 29 -6.16 -12.69 -15.62
C PRO A 29 -5.78 -11.47 -14.78
N LEU A 30 -4.84 -11.63 -13.86
CA LEU A 30 -4.32 -10.53 -13.04
C LEU A 30 -3.28 -9.68 -13.79
N THR A 31 -2.71 -10.19 -14.86
CA THR A 31 -1.72 -9.51 -15.70
C THR A 31 -2.22 -8.13 -16.14
N ASN A 32 -1.39 -7.11 -15.92
CA ASN A 32 -1.70 -5.68 -16.18
C ASN A 32 -2.86 -5.08 -15.33
N ARG A 33 -3.37 -5.80 -14.34
CA ARG A 33 -4.44 -5.32 -13.45
C ARG A 33 -3.94 -4.92 -12.07
N ILE A 34 -2.66 -5.10 -11.79
CA ILE A 34 -2.05 -4.89 -10.48
C ILE A 34 -1.19 -3.64 -10.49
N ALA A 35 -1.29 -2.83 -9.43
CA ALA A 35 -0.26 -1.88 -9.02
C ALA A 35 0.37 -2.36 -7.72
N TYR A 36 1.69 -2.40 -7.66
CA TYR A 36 2.44 -2.88 -6.49
C TYR A 36 3.32 -1.77 -5.92
N MET A 37 3.18 -1.52 -4.63
CA MET A 37 4.08 -0.69 -3.84
C MET A 37 4.96 -1.59 -2.99
N ALA A 38 6.25 -1.62 -3.29
CA ALA A 38 7.23 -2.36 -2.50
C ALA A 38 7.54 -1.64 -1.19
N GLN A 39 8.06 -2.37 -0.20
CA GLN A 39 8.50 -1.84 1.08
C GLN A 39 9.57 -0.74 0.93
N SER A 40 10.50 -0.90 0.00
CA SER A 40 11.44 0.16 -0.39
C SER A 40 10.79 1.10 -1.40
N ASP A 41 11.16 2.39 -1.35
CA ASP A 41 10.55 3.41 -2.22
C ASP A 41 10.78 3.19 -3.73
N MET A 42 11.87 2.52 -4.10
CA MET A 42 12.26 2.19 -5.48
C MET A 42 12.13 3.38 -6.45
N LEU A 43 12.41 4.60 -5.97
CA LEU A 43 12.39 5.79 -6.80
C LEU A 43 13.59 5.82 -7.72
N LEU A 44 13.39 6.25 -8.96
CA LEU A 44 14.45 6.46 -9.92
C LEU A 44 15.23 7.72 -9.57
N PRO A 45 16.51 7.62 -9.14
CA PRO A 45 17.25 8.73 -8.55
C PRO A 45 17.55 9.86 -9.53
N TRP A 46 17.51 9.60 -10.82
CA TRP A 46 17.75 10.60 -11.88
C TRP A 46 16.51 11.39 -12.28
N LEU A 47 15.30 10.91 -11.90
CA LEU A 47 14.05 11.59 -12.20
C LEU A 47 13.64 12.55 -11.07
N THR A 48 12.87 13.58 -11.44
CA THR A 48 12.16 14.43 -10.47
C THR A 48 11.03 13.65 -9.80
N LEU A 49 10.38 14.22 -8.77
CA LEU A 49 9.22 13.58 -8.16
C LEU A 49 8.07 13.43 -9.16
N ARG A 50 7.80 14.48 -9.94
CA ARG A 50 6.82 14.42 -11.03
C ARG A 50 7.14 13.30 -12.01
N GLY A 51 8.41 13.19 -12.42
CA GLY A 51 8.90 12.14 -13.31
C GLY A 51 8.74 10.74 -12.71
N ASN A 52 8.97 10.56 -11.40
CA ASN A 52 8.77 9.29 -10.71
C ASN A 52 7.30 8.90 -10.64
N VAL A 53 6.39 9.83 -10.36
CA VAL A 53 4.96 9.56 -10.29
C VAL A 53 4.38 9.19 -11.66
N THR A 54 4.91 9.75 -12.73
CA THR A 54 4.41 9.53 -14.10
C THR A 54 5.14 8.42 -14.86
N ILE A 55 6.13 7.75 -14.26
CA ILE A 55 7.00 6.81 -14.97
C ILE A 55 6.25 5.63 -15.59
N GLY A 56 5.20 5.14 -14.93
CA GLY A 56 4.43 3.99 -15.40
C GLY A 56 3.79 4.23 -16.77
N ALA A 57 3.13 5.38 -16.97
CA ALA A 57 2.60 5.76 -18.27
C ALA A 57 3.70 5.82 -19.34
N LYS A 58 4.84 6.44 -19.00
CA LYS A 58 5.98 6.53 -19.92
C LYS A 58 6.52 5.15 -20.33
N LEU A 59 6.63 4.21 -19.38
CA LEU A 59 7.10 2.86 -19.67
C LEU A 59 6.15 2.06 -20.56
N ARG A 60 4.86 2.38 -20.52
CA ARG A 60 3.83 1.77 -21.38
C ARG A 60 3.66 2.49 -22.72
N GLY A 61 4.42 3.58 -22.98
CA GLY A 61 4.25 4.39 -24.19
C GLY A 61 2.98 5.26 -24.20
N GLU A 62 2.41 5.51 -23.02
CA GLU A 62 1.18 6.30 -22.84
C GLU A 62 1.52 7.77 -22.52
N THR A 63 0.60 8.68 -22.86
CA THR A 63 0.68 10.07 -22.42
C THR A 63 0.35 10.16 -20.92
N ALA A 64 1.28 10.68 -20.13
CA ALA A 64 1.08 10.83 -18.69
C ALA A 64 0.12 11.99 -18.38
N ASP A 65 -0.83 11.77 -17.46
CA ASP A 65 -1.66 12.83 -16.88
C ASP A 65 -0.84 13.60 -15.82
N ILE A 66 -0.20 14.68 -16.27
CA ILE A 66 0.65 15.53 -15.43
C ILE A 66 -0.19 16.21 -14.34
N ASP A 67 -1.39 16.66 -14.66
CA ASP A 67 -2.26 17.35 -13.70
C ASP A 67 -2.67 16.42 -12.55
N ARG A 68 -2.99 15.17 -12.87
CA ARG A 68 -3.26 14.14 -11.86
C ARG A 68 -2.04 13.85 -10.98
N ALA A 69 -0.86 13.72 -11.60
CA ALA A 69 0.38 13.51 -10.85
C ALA A 69 0.66 14.66 -9.88
N GLU A 70 0.48 15.91 -10.32
CA GLU A 70 0.64 17.08 -9.47
C GLU A 70 -0.42 17.16 -8.36
N ARG A 71 -1.68 16.82 -8.65
CA ARG A 71 -2.73 16.71 -7.62
C ARG A 71 -2.33 15.68 -6.55
N LEU A 72 -1.87 14.50 -6.94
CA LEU A 72 -1.40 13.47 -6.00
C LEU A 72 -0.22 13.96 -5.17
N LEU A 73 0.79 14.60 -5.79
CA LEU A 73 1.94 15.16 -5.07
C LEU A 73 1.53 16.26 -4.08
N ARG A 74 0.54 17.09 -4.40
CA ARG A 74 -0.04 18.05 -3.44
C ARG A 74 -0.73 17.33 -2.28
N ARG A 75 -1.53 16.30 -2.57
CA ARG A 75 -2.25 15.52 -1.56
C ARG A 75 -1.33 14.80 -0.58
N VAL A 76 -0.18 14.30 -1.06
CA VAL A 76 0.83 13.72 -0.17
C VAL A 76 1.76 14.78 0.48
N GLY A 77 1.44 16.07 0.36
CA GLY A 77 2.14 17.18 1.02
C GLY A 77 3.53 17.49 0.42
N LEU A 78 3.72 17.26 -0.88
CA LEU A 78 5.00 17.45 -1.57
C LEU A 78 4.94 18.49 -2.70
N SER A 79 3.99 19.43 -2.65
CA SER A 79 3.81 20.49 -3.67
C SER A 79 5.07 21.28 -3.95
N ALA A 80 5.82 21.67 -2.92
CA ALA A 80 7.06 22.44 -3.03
C ALA A 80 8.30 21.64 -3.51
N HIS A 81 8.12 20.33 -3.78
CA HIS A 81 9.22 19.41 -4.08
C HIS A 81 9.11 18.73 -5.46
N MET A 82 8.09 19.04 -6.25
CA MET A 82 7.75 18.31 -7.48
C MET A 82 8.90 18.18 -8.48
N ASP A 83 9.76 19.20 -8.55
CA ASP A 83 10.92 19.24 -9.47
C ASP A 83 12.23 18.80 -8.80
N LYS A 84 12.19 18.44 -7.51
CA LYS A 84 13.36 17.89 -6.82
C LYS A 84 13.57 16.42 -7.19
N LYS A 85 14.79 15.92 -6.96
CA LYS A 85 15.16 14.51 -7.09
C LYS A 85 15.02 13.79 -5.74
N PRO A 86 14.89 12.46 -5.71
CA PRO A 86 14.77 11.68 -4.49
C PRO A 86 15.88 11.90 -3.45
N SER A 87 17.11 12.21 -3.92
CA SER A 87 18.24 12.49 -3.03
C SER A 87 18.06 13.71 -2.11
N ALA A 88 17.14 14.62 -2.44
CA ALA A 88 16.83 15.80 -1.65
C ALA A 88 15.71 15.57 -0.63
N LEU A 89 15.24 14.33 -0.44
CA LEU A 89 14.08 13.97 0.37
C LEU A 89 14.47 13.14 1.60
N SER A 90 13.69 13.29 2.68
CA SER A 90 13.69 12.35 3.81
C SER A 90 13.10 10.99 3.40
N GLY A 91 13.34 9.94 4.20
CA GLY A 91 12.75 8.60 3.98
C GLY A 91 11.22 8.63 3.89
N GLY A 92 10.54 9.31 4.82
CA GLY A 92 9.09 9.46 4.80
C GLY A 92 8.58 10.27 3.60
N GLN A 93 9.35 11.26 3.13
CA GLN A 93 9.00 11.98 1.89
C GLN A 93 9.11 11.06 0.67
N ARG A 94 10.17 10.24 0.57
CA ARG A 94 10.30 9.27 -0.52
C ARG A 94 9.18 8.23 -0.49
N GLN A 95 8.80 7.73 0.70
CA GLN A 95 7.67 6.79 0.82
C GLN A 95 6.35 7.41 0.33
N ARG A 96 6.10 8.69 0.62
CA ARG A 96 4.92 9.41 0.09
C ARG A 96 4.94 9.57 -1.43
N VAL A 97 6.10 9.76 -2.04
CA VAL A 97 6.22 9.75 -3.53
C VAL A 97 5.93 8.37 -4.09
N ALA A 98 6.44 7.30 -3.46
CA ALA A 98 6.16 5.92 -3.88
C ALA A 98 4.66 5.60 -3.80
N LEU A 99 3.99 6.05 -2.73
CA LEU A 99 2.53 5.94 -2.61
C LEU A 99 1.82 6.70 -3.75
N ALA A 100 2.19 7.97 -3.99
CA ALA A 100 1.60 8.76 -5.08
C ALA A 100 1.80 8.10 -6.45
N ARG A 101 2.98 7.51 -6.71
CA ARG A 101 3.27 6.74 -7.92
C ARG A 101 2.34 5.53 -8.05
N THR A 102 2.11 4.78 -6.97
CA THR A 102 1.22 3.62 -6.96
C THR A 102 -0.24 4.02 -7.21
N LEU A 103 -0.70 5.10 -6.58
CA LEU A 103 -2.04 5.66 -6.80
C LEU A 103 -2.24 6.19 -8.23
N MET A 104 -1.15 6.60 -8.89
CA MET A 104 -1.18 7.08 -10.28
C MET A 104 -1.51 5.96 -11.28
N GLU A 105 -1.18 4.71 -10.97
CA GLU A 105 -1.34 3.58 -11.89
C GLU A 105 -2.80 3.22 -12.21
N ASP A 106 -3.75 3.61 -11.37
CA ASP A 106 -5.20 3.46 -11.60
C ASP A 106 -5.64 2.01 -11.91
N ARG A 107 -5.09 1.04 -11.20
CA ARG A 107 -5.37 -0.38 -11.38
C ARG A 107 -6.50 -0.87 -10.46
N PRO A 108 -7.26 -1.93 -10.84
CA PRO A 108 -8.32 -2.48 -10.00
C PRO A 108 -7.80 -3.22 -8.77
N VAL A 109 -6.57 -3.74 -8.80
CA VAL A 109 -5.94 -4.47 -7.70
C VAL A 109 -4.68 -3.73 -7.27
N ILE A 110 -4.60 -3.42 -5.98
CA ILE A 110 -3.47 -2.68 -5.39
C ILE A 110 -2.84 -3.54 -4.31
N LEU A 111 -1.55 -3.75 -4.41
CA LEU A 111 -0.75 -4.46 -3.42
C LEU A 111 0.17 -3.46 -2.73
N LEU A 112 0.06 -3.35 -1.40
CA LEU A 112 0.82 -2.40 -0.58
C LEU A 112 1.66 -3.16 0.45
N ASP A 113 2.97 -3.05 0.37
CA ASP A 113 3.92 -3.68 1.29
C ASP A 113 4.49 -2.63 2.25
N GLU A 114 3.97 -2.58 3.47
CA GLU A 114 4.34 -1.63 4.53
C GLU A 114 4.34 -0.15 4.08
N PRO A 115 3.24 0.35 3.48
CA PRO A 115 3.23 1.64 2.79
C PRO A 115 3.42 2.85 3.71
N PHE A 116 3.27 2.70 5.04
CA PHE A 116 3.32 3.81 5.99
C PHE A 116 4.44 3.68 7.03
N SER A 117 5.32 2.69 6.92
CA SER A 117 6.31 2.34 7.94
C SER A 117 7.33 3.45 8.25
N ALA A 118 7.70 4.28 7.29
CA ALA A 118 8.66 5.38 7.46
C ALA A 118 8.01 6.73 7.82
N LEU A 119 6.70 6.75 8.15
CA LEU A 119 5.96 7.98 8.43
C LEU A 119 5.81 8.21 9.94
N ASP A 120 5.87 9.48 10.35
CA ASP A 120 5.46 9.89 11.69
C ASP A 120 3.93 9.70 11.88
N ALA A 121 3.47 9.67 13.13
CA ALA A 121 2.09 9.32 13.47
C ALA A 121 1.03 10.22 12.79
N LYS A 122 1.28 11.54 12.70
CA LYS A 122 0.34 12.48 12.06
C LYS A 122 0.29 12.25 10.55
N THR A 123 1.44 12.26 9.91
CA THR A 123 1.55 12.04 8.46
C THR A 123 0.99 10.66 8.07
N ARG A 124 1.22 9.64 8.90
CA ARG A 124 0.69 8.30 8.70
C ARG A 124 -0.85 8.30 8.66
N ALA A 125 -1.50 8.94 9.63
CA ALA A 125 -2.96 9.03 9.65
C ALA A 125 -3.51 9.74 8.40
N ASP A 126 -2.92 10.87 8.00
CA ASP A 126 -3.31 11.61 6.81
C ASP A 126 -3.15 10.77 5.52
N MET A 127 -2.06 9.99 5.42
CA MET A 127 -1.81 9.12 4.27
C MET A 127 -2.72 7.89 4.24
N GLN A 128 -3.11 7.36 5.38
CA GLN A 128 -4.09 6.28 5.49
C GLN A 128 -5.46 6.75 4.98
N ASP A 129 -5.93 7.93 5.40
CA ASP A 129 -7.19 8.52 4.95
C ASP A 129 -7.16 8.79 3.45
N LEU A 130 -6.09 9.38 2.94
CA LEU A 130 -5.89 9.60 1.51
C LEU A 130 -5.95 8.28 0.72
N THR A 131 -5.26 7.24 1.22
CA THR A 131 -5.19 5.93 0.55
C THR A 131 -6.58 5.28 0.51
N ALA A 132 -7.29 5.28 1.62
CA ALA A 132 -8.66 4.73 1.69
C ALA A 132 -9.62 5.45 0.74
N GLU A 133 -9.57 6.79 0.69
CA GLU A 133 -10.37 7.60 -0.23
C GLU A 133 -10.05 7.27 -1.70
N GLN A 134 -8.77 7.25 -2.07
CA GLN A 134 -8.34 7.02 -3.46
C GLN A 134 -8.61 5.59 -3.93
N LEU A 135 -8.67 4.63 -3.03
CA LEU A 135 -8.82 3.20 -3.32
C LEU A 135 -10.20 2.63 -2.95
N ALA A 136 -11.18 3.46 -2.61
CA ALA A 136 -12.49 3.08 -2.07
C ALA A 136 -13.30 2.05 -2.89
N ARG A 137 -12.96 1.84 -4.17
CA ARG A 137 -13.67 0.88 -5.04
C ARG A 137 -12.72 -0.15 -5.66
N ARG A 138 -11.60 -0.43 -4.98
CA ARG A 138 -10.55 -1.32 -5.49
C ARG A 138 -10.32 -2.48 -4.54
N THR A 139 -9.82 -3.56 -5.06
CA THR A 139 -9.29 -4.64 -4.24
C THR A 139 -7.91 -4.24 -3.74
N VAL A 140 -7.76 -4.07 -2.43
CA VAL A 140 -6.49 -3.70 -1.81
C VAL A 140 -6.00 -4.83 -0.92
N LEU A 141 -4.80 -5.31 -1.14
CA LEU A 141 -4.09 -6.19 -0.22
C LEU A 141 -2.97 -5.39 0.44
N LEU A 142 -3.17 -5.07 1.70
CA LEU A 142 -2.23 -4.35 2.55
C LEU A 142 -1.47 -5.33 3.44
N VAL A 143 -0.16 -5.29 3.37
CA VAL A 143 0.72 -5.98 4.31
C VAL A 143 1.31 -4.94 5.26
N THR A 144 1.15 -5.19 6.56
CA THR A 144 1.72 -4.36 7.61
C THR A 144 2.14 -5.22 8.82
N HIS A 145 3.03 -4.69 9.63
CA HIS A 145 3.35 -5.21 10.96
C HIS A 145 2.76 -4.33 12.08
N ASP A 146 2.03 -3.26 11.71
CA ASP A 146 1.41 -2.34 12.66
C ASP A 146 -0.06 -2.75 12.92
N PRO A 147 -0.40 -3.26 14.13
CA PRO A 147 -1.78 -3.62 14.49
C PRO A 147 -2.77 -2.47 14.36
N ALA A 148 -2.33 -1.23 14.57
CA ALA A 148 -3.20 -0.06 14.46
C ALA A 148 -3.60 0.20 13.00
N GLU A 149 -2.67 0.03 12.06
CA GLU A 149 -2.97 0.14 10.62
C GLU A 149 -3.96 -0.95 10.18
N ALA A 150 -3.69 -2.21 10.56
CA ALA A 150 -4.56 -3.32 10.22
C ALA A 150 -5.97 -3.11 10.78
N ALA A 151 -6.11 -2.79 12.07
CA ALA A 151 -7.40 -2.58 12.70
C ALA A 151 -8.18 -1.40 12.10
N ARG A 152 -7.48 -0.34 11.68
CA ARG A 152 -8.09 0.86 11.12
C ARG A 152 -8.55 0.70 9.68
N LEU A 153 -7.76 0.00 8.84
CA LEU A 153 -7.93 -0.02 7.39
C LEU A 153 -8.53 -1.32 6.84
N GLY A 154 -8.39 -2.45 7.54
CA GLY A 154 -8.77 -3.75 7.01
C GLY A 154 -10.26 -4.02 7.10
N ASP A 155 -10.93 -4.31 5.99
CA ASP A 155 -12.27 -4.91 5.97
C ASP A 155 -12.22 -6.41 6.30
N GLN A 156 -11.11 -7.03 5.97
CA GLN A 156 -10.74 -8.41 6.36
C GLN A 156 -9.29 -8.39 6.84
N ILE A 157 -9.02 -9.07 7.94
CA ILE A 157 -7.69 -9.14 8.53
C ILE A 157 -7.32 -10.58 8.76
N SER A 158 -6.10 -10.97 8.38
CA SER A 158 -5.53 -12.27 8.69
C SER A 158 -4.12 -12.11 9.23
N ILE A 159 -3.79 -12.87 10.27
CA ILE A 159 -2.43 -12.97 10.78
C ILE A 159 -1.72 -14.10 10.04
N MET A 160 -0.60 -13.77 9.41
CA MET A 160 0.26 -14.77 8.76
C MET A 160 1.23 -15.34 9.79
N THR A 161 1.12 -16.63 10.04
CA THR A 161 2.07 -17.42 10.84
C THR A 161 3.12 -18.09 9.92
N GLN A 162 3.90 -19.02 10.46
CA GLN A 162 4.82 -19.81 9.65
C GLN A 162 4.11 -20.81 8.73
N THR A 163 2.94 -21.29 9.11
CA THR A 163 2.20 -22.37 8.42
C THR A 163 0.82 -21.95 7.92
N ASP A 164 0.20 -20.94 8.54
CA ASP A 164 -1.22 -20.66 8.36
C ASP A 164 -1.53 -19.16 8.21
N LEU A 165 -2.76 -18.88 7.73
CA LEU A 165 -3.40 -17.57 7.80
C LEU A 165 -4.57 -17.65 8.78
N ILE A 166 -4.47 -16.94 9.90
CA ILE A 166 -5.51 -16.91 10.94
C ILE A 166 -6.42 -15.70 10.69
N PRO A 167 -7.70 -15.91 10.30
CA PRO A 167 -8.63 -14.81 10.12
C PRO A 167 -9.02 -14.18 11.46
N MET A 168 -9.19 -12.86 11.47
CA MET A 168 -9.60 -12.09 12.64
C MET A 168 -11.01 -11.55 12.48
N ASN A 169 -11.76 -11.49 13.58
CA ASN A 169 -13.05 -10.81 13.61
C ASN A 169 -12.85 -9.30 13.56
N VAL A 170 -13.37 -8.67 12.53
CA VAL A 170 -13.25 -7.22 12.30
C VAL A 170 -14.54 -6.52 12.72
N PRO A 171 -14.49 -5.32 13.33
CA PRO A 171 -15.69 -4.52 13.62
C PRO A 171 -16.51 -4.24 12.36
N HIS A 172 -17.83 -4.17 12.50
CA HIS A 172 -18.75 -3.92 11.38
C HIS A 172 -18.68 -2.47 10.82
N SER A 173 -18.00 -1.56 11.51
CA SER A 173 -17.77 -0.20 11.03
C SER A 173 -16.87 -0.20 9.78
N SER A 174 -17.23 0.64 8.79
CA SER A 174 -16.46 0.76 7.53
C SER A 174 -15.07 1.36 7.77
N ALA A 175 -14.09 0.87 7.01
CA ALA A 175 -12.75 1.47 6.97
C ALA A 175 -12.75 2.79 6.13
N PRO A 176 -11.90 3.78 6.46
CA PRO A 176 -11.00 3.82 7.62
C PRO A 176 -11.75 4.12 8.93
N ARG A 177 -11.52 3.29 9.94
CA ARG A 177 -12.15 3.46 11.24
C ARG A 177 -11.54 4.62 12.02
N PRO A 178 -12.34 5.34 12.86
CA PRO A 178 -11.78 6.38 13.73
C PRO A 178 -10.71 5.81 14.67
N VAL A 179 -9.66 6.58 14.92
CA VAL A 179 -8.50 6.15 15.74
C VAL A 179 -8.91 5.85 17.19
N ASN A 180 -9.97 6.50 17.65
CA ASN A 180 -10.50 6.37 19.02
C ASN A 180 -11.76 5.50 19.12
N ASP A 181 -12.13 4.76 18.05
CA ASP A 181 -13.26 3.84 18.09
C ASP A 181 -12.96 2.67 19.05
N PRO A 182 -13.82 2.43 20.08
CA PRO A 182 -13.55 1.41 21.08
C PRO A 182 -13.36 -0.01 20.51
N ALA A 183 -14.15 -0.39 19.50
CA ALA A 183 -14.07 -1.71 18.90
C ALA A 183 -12.75 -1.87 18.10
N THR A 184 -12.31 -0.81 17.44
CA THR A 184 -11.01 -0.78 16.74
C THR A 184 -9.84 -0.89 17.71
N LEU A 185 -9.91 -0.22 18.87
CA LEU A 185 -8.87 -0.31 19.90
C LEU A 185 -8.80 -1.71 20.53
N VAL A 186 -9.94 -2.35 20.75
CA VAL A 186 -9.98 -3.76 21.22
C VAL A 186 -9.32 -4.69 20.20
N LEU A 187 -9.67 -4.57 18.91
CA LEU A 187 -9.06 -5.37 17.85
C LEU A 187 -7.55 -5.13 17.75
N GLN A 188 -7.11 -3.87 17.82
CA GLN A 188 -5.68 -3.54 17.85
C GLN A 188 -4.95 -4.24 19.00
N GLY A 189 -5.54 -4.26 20.20
CA GLY A 189 -4.99 -4.97 21.36
C GLY A 189 -4.87 -6.47 21.12
N GLN A 190 -5.90 -7.09 20.54
CA GLN A 190 -5.88 -8.53 20.20
C GLN A 190 -4.80 -8.86 19.17
N LEU A 191 -4.70 -8.05 18.10
CA LEU A 191 -3.66 -8.22 17.08
C LEU A 191 -2.25 -8.09 17.67
N TYR A 192 -2.05 -7.11 18.56
CA TYR A 192 -0.77 -6.90 19.23
C TYR A 192 -0.39 -8.10 20.12
N GLN A 193 -1.35 -8.65 20.87
CA GLN A 193 -1.11 -9.80 21.73
C GLN A 193 -0.69 -11.03 20.90
N LEU A 194 -1.42 -11.36 19.84
CA LEU A 194 -1.11 -12.49 18.97
C LEU A 194 0.26 -12.36 18.29
N LEU A 195 0.62 -11.16 17.84
CA LEU A 195 1.96 -10.91 17.25
C LEU A 195 3.10 -11.08 18.29
N ARG A 196 2.85 -10.80 19.58
CA ARG A 196 3.83 -11.03 20.65
C ARG A 196 3.99 -12.50 21.02
N GLU A 197 2.94 -13.28 20.92
CA GLU A 197 2.94 -14.72 21.24
C GLU A 197 3.59 -15.57 20.14
N GLY A 198 4.04 -14.96 19.04
CA GLY A 198 4.80 -15.61 17.98
C GLY A 198 3.91 -16.24 16.90
N ALA A 199 2.77 -15.63 16.63
CA ALA A 199 1.99 -15.98 15.45
C ALA A 199 2.79 -15.84 14.17
#